data_10801c7b547a340c244050d718bb7ab2
#
_entry.id   10801c7b547a340c244050d718bb7ab2
#
_cell.length_a   1.000
_cell.length_b   1.000
_cell.length_c   1.000
_cell.angle_alpha   90.00
_cell.angle_beta   90.00
_cell.angle_gamma   90.00
#
_symmetry.space_group_name_H-M   'P 1'
#
loop_
_entity.id
_entity.type
_entity.pdbx_description
1 polymer ?
#
loop_
_entity_poly.entity_id
_entity_poly.type
_entity_poly.pdbx_seq_one_letter_code
_entity_poly.pdbx_strand_id
1 'polypeptide(L)'
;SRIALFRERQDANASAARLRKLDFFVACLPAIEIRTVTVRPRSSHYDAVIATSGKAFHADGPPDTSSPLYVVGARTARAARARGWRLAASPARDAAELVRTLAGALKPDAHLLYLAGRDRKALIEAALCGGYDVEIAEAYAAEAREAWRSAELRSLASCVAALHYSRRSAELAAALAKAAGMGACFLKLNHVCMSHDVAEALQAIGASRVAIAKTPDEAGLFRRLRQELGGFPSLRPSRI
;
A
#
# COMPACT_ATOMS: atom_id res chain seq x y z
N SER A 1 -7.72 -17.40 -15.73
CA SER A 1 -7.42 -16.02 -16.19
C SER A 1 -6.26 -15.43 -15.39
N ARG A 2 -5.37 -14.66 -16.04
CA ARG A 2 -4.26 -13.97 -15.37
C ARG A 2 -4.60 -12.51 -15.16
N ILE A 3 -4.34 -12.02 -13.95
CA ILE A 3 -4.70 -10.68 -13.47
C ILE A 3 -3.43 -9.90 -13.16
N ALA A 4 -3.31 -8.68 -13.66
CA ALA A 4 -2.21 -7.75 -13.36
C ALA A 4 -2.48 -6.97 -12.06
N LEU A 5 -1.45 -6.84 -11.23
CA LEU A 5 -1.44 -6.00 -10.03
C LEU A 5 -0.27 -5.02 -10.11
N PHE A 6 -0.55 -3.72 -9.99
CA PHE A 6 0.45 -2.66 -10.13
C PHE A 6 0.85 -2.00 -8.79
N ARG A 7 0.37 -2.57 -7.69
CA ARG A 7 0.71 -2.13 -6.33
C ARG A 7 2.20 -2.35 -6.05
N GLU A 8 2.69 -1.68 -5.01
CA GLU A 8 3.97 -2.00 -4.40
C GLU A 8 4.06 -3.51 -4.07
N ARG A 9 5.26 -4.06 -4.16
CA ARG A 9 5.51 -5.52 -4.15
C ARG A 9 4.90 -6.27 -2.97
N GLN A 10 5.04 -5.76 -1.75
CA GLN A 10 4.51 -6.42 -0.55
C GLN A 10 2.99 -6.47 -0.56
N ASP A 11 2.35 -5.35 -0.95
CA ASP A 11 0.90 -5.26 -1.09
C ASP A 11 0.40 -6.11 -2.26
N ALA A 12 1.13 -6.13 -3.38
CA ALA A 12 0.81 -6.97 -4.52
C ALA A 12 0.84 -8.46 -4.15
N ASN A 13 1.87 -8.90 -3.42
CA ASN A 13 1.99 -10.29 -2.97
C ASN A 13 0.85 -10.70 -2.03
N ALA A 14 0.45 -9.82 -1.11
CA ALA A 14 -0.68 -10.07 -0.22
C ALA A 14 -2.01 -10.19 -0.98
N SER A 15 -2.25 -9.31 -1.96
CA SER A 15 -3.42 -9.38 -2.84
C SER A 15 -3.39 -10.62 -3.74
N ALA A 16 -2.22 -10.95 -4.29
CA ALA A 16 -2.03 -12.13 -5.13
C ALA A 16 -2.33 -13.43 -4.38
N ALA A 17 -1.93 -13.55 -3.11
CA ALA A 17 -2.25 -14.71 -2.29
C ALA A 17 -3.77 -14.91 -2.12
N ARG A 18 -4.53 -13.80 -1.98
CA ARG A 18 -5.99 -13.84 -1.91
C ARG A 18 -6.65 -14.17 -3.25
N LEU A 19 -6.16 -13.59 -4.36
CA LEU A 19 -6.66 -13.88 -5.70
C LEU A 19 -6.40 -15.34 -6.13
N ARG A 20 -5.26 -15.93 -5.75
CA ARG A 20 -4.97 -17.34 -6.01
C ARG A 20 -5.96 -18.29 -5.32
N LYS A 21 -6.46 -17.92 -4.12
CA LYS A 21 -7.54 -18.67 -3.44
C LYS A 21 -8.89 -18.58 -4.17
N LEU A 22 -9.00 -17.68 -5.15
CA LEU A 22 -10.16 -17.52 -6.03
C LEU A 22 -9.88 -18.03 -7.45
N ASP A 23 -8.86 -18.91 -7.61
CA ASP A 23 -8.45 -19.55 -8.85
C ASP A 23 -7.97 -18.60 -9.96
N PHE A 24 -7.45 -17.42 -9.58
CA PHE A 24 -6.79 -16.53 -10.52
C PHE A 24 -5.28 -16.73 -10.55
N PHE A 25 -4.69 -16.75 -11.74
CA PHE A 25 -3.26 -16.52 -11.90
C PHE A 25 -2.98 -15.01 -11.75
N VAL A 26 -1.86 -14.66 -11.15
CA VAL A 26 -1.55 -13.25 -10.85
C VAL A 26 -0.16 -12.89 -11.34
N ALA A 27 -0.07 -11.79 -12.07
CA ALA A 27 1.15 -11.10 -12.41
C ALA A 27 1.33 -9.88 -11.49
N CYS A 28 2.32 -9.92 -10.62
CA CYS A 28 2.71 -8.76 -9.81
C CYS A 28 3.67 -7.89 -10.62
N LEU A 29 3.21 -6.72 -11.02
CA LEU A 29 3.90 -5.76 -11.88
C LEU A 29 3.98 -4.40 -11.15
N PRO A 30 4.75 -4.29 -10.06
CA PRO A 30 4.78 -3.06 -9.27
C PRO A 30 5.11 -1.87 -10.15
N ALA A 31 4.32 -0.81 -10.06
CA ALA A 31 4.62 0.49 -10.67
C ALA A 31 5.34 1.43 -9.69
N ILE A 32 5.34 1.06 -8.40
CA ILE A 32 5.95 1.79 -7.29
C ILE A 32 6.84 0.83 -6.52
N GLU A 33 8.01 1.31 -6.13
CA GLU A 33 8.93 0.62 -5.22
C GLU A 33 9.05 1.40 -3.92
N ILE A 34 9.16 0.69 -2.81
CA ILE A 34 9.47 1.31 -1.52
C ILE A 34 10.98 1.32 -1.38
N ARG A 35 11.52 2.53 -1.36
CA ARG A 35 12.93 2.75 -1.02
C ARG A 35 13.01 3.10 0.47
N THR A 36 13.83 2.37 1.19
CA THR A 36 14.18 2.70 2.58
C THR A 36 15.06 3.93 2.61
N VAL A 37 14.87 4.76 3.61
CA VAL A 37 15.69 5.94 3.87
C VAL A 37 16.35 5.73 5.24
N THR A 38 17.66 5.91 5.31
CA THR A 38 18.38 5.83 6.58
C THR A 38 17.94 6.96 7.49
N VAL A 39 17.29 6.60 8.58
CA VAL A 39 16.84 7.56 9.58
C VAL A 39 18.05 7.99 10.43
N ARG A 40 18.25 9.30 10.51
CA ARG A 40 19.27 9.93 11.39
C ARG A 40 18.55 10.85 12.35
N PRO A 41 18.17 10.37 13.54
CA PRO A 41 17.50 11.18 14.53
C PRO A 41 18.42 12.30 15.03
N ARG A 42 17.84 13.44 15.35
CA ARG A 42 18.57 14.60 15.90
C ARG A 42 18.86 14.45 17.38
N SER A 43 18.00 13.70 18.09
CA SER A 43 18.15 13.41 19.51
C SER A 43 18.56 11.95 19.73
N SER A 44 19.24 11.72 20.84
CA SER A 44 19.52 10.37 21.36
C SER A 44 18.39 9.82 22.23
N HIS A 45 17.39 10.64 22.57
CA HIS A 45 16.29 10.25 23.42
C HIS A 45 14.96 10.87 22.94
N TYR A 46 13.92 10.05 22.92
CA TYR A 46 12.54 10.44 22.64
C TYR A 46 11.61 9.83 23.70
N ASP A 47 10.62 10.61 24.13
CA ASP A 47 9.58 10.13 25.05
C ASP A 47 8.71 9.06 24.38
N ALA A 48 8.55 9.13 23.05
CA ALA A 48 7.93 8.07 22.26
C ALA A 48 8.36 8.09 20.79
N VAL A 49 8.30 6.91 20.18
CA VAL A 49 8.42 6.73 18.73
C VAL A 49 7.04 6.42 18.15
N ILE A 50 6.72 6.97 16.98
CA ILE A 50 5.43 6.80 16.32
C ILE A 50 5.64 6.25 14.92
N ALA A 51 4.81 5.29 14.50
CA ALA A 51 4.76 4.82 13.13
C ALA A 51 3.33 4.48 12.70
N THR A 52 2.94 4.94 11.51
CA THR A 52 1.61 4.70 10.92
C THR A 52 1.64 3.73 9.75
N SER A 53 2.82 3.22 9.40
CA SER A 53 3.01 2.24 8.35
C SER A 53 4.10 1.24 8.70
N GLY A 54 3.84 -0.04 8.40
CA GLY A 54 4.85 -1.11 8.55
C GLY A 54 6.09 -0.91 7.69
N LYS A 55 6.01 -0.06 6.66
CA LYS A 55 7.14 0.28 5.78
C LYS A 55 8.23 1.06 6.50
N ALA A 56 7.90 1.74 7.59
CA ALA A 56 8.86 2.45 8.43
C ALA A 56 9.90 1.53 9.08
N PHE A 57 9.60 0.24 9.23
CA PHE A 57 10.47 -0.75 9.87
C PHE A 57 11.32 -1.57 8.90
N HIS A 58 11.36 -1.21 7.62
CA HIS A 58 12.26 -1.82 6.63
C HIS A 58 13.60 -1.07 6.49
N ALA A 59 13.70 0.12 7.06
CA ALA A 59 14.96 0.88 7.10
C ALA A 59 16.03 0.13 7.90
N ASP A 60 17.28 0.33 7.53
CA ASP A 60 18.44 -0.26 8.21
C ASP A 60 18.56 0.34 9.62
N GLY A 61 18.06 -0.41 10.56
CA GLY A 61 18.09 -0.13 11.97
C GLY A 61 17.10 0.93 12.46
N PRO A 62 16.38 0.65 13.53
CA PRO A 62 15.71 1.68 14.30
C PRO A 62 16.77 2.53 15.01
N PRO A 63 16.54 3.83 15.14
CA PRO A 63 17.47 4.70 15.86
C PRO A 63 17.64 4.31 17.33
N ASP A 64 16.62 3.81 17.97
CA ASP A 64 16.60 3.30 19.33
C ASP A 64 15.35 2.46 19.55
N THR A 65 15.52 1.18 19.94
CA THR A 65 14.42 0.28 20.30
C THR A 65 13.99 0.40 21.75
N SER A 66 14.67 1.20 22.57
CA SER A 66 14.37 1.40 24.00
C SER A 66 13.19 2.36 24.20
N SER A 67 12.98 3.32 23.30
CA SER A 67 11.89 4.27 23.38
C SER A 67 10.52 3.60 23.18
N PRO A 68 9.47 4.01 23.91
CA PRO A 68 8.12 3.47 23.78
C PRO A 68 7.58 3.67 22.36
N LEU A 69 7.13 2.59 21.69
CA LEU A 69 6.60 2.65 20.32
C LEU A 69 5.07 2.61 20.31
N TYR A 70 4.47 3.58 19.65
CA TYR A 70 3.03 3.64 19.37
C TYR A 70 2.78 3.53 17.86
N VAL A 71 1.81 2.72 17.45
CA VAL A 71 1.57 2.46 16.03
C VAL A 71 0.08 2.52 15.67
N VAL A 72 -0.20 2.82 14.40
CA VAL A 72 -1.53 2.69 13.82
C VAL A 72 -1.62 1.40 13.00
N GLY A 73 -2.61 0.57 13.34
CA GLY A 73 -2.97 -0.63 12.59
C GLY A 73 -2.18 -1.89 12.96
N ALA A 74 -2.88 -3.02 12.99
CA ALA A 74 -2.33 -4.33 13.35
C ALA A 74 -1.19 -4.79 12.41
N ARG A 75 -1.22 -4.37 11.14
CA ARG A 75 -0.16 -4.67 10.16
C ARG A 75 1.14 -3.95 10.50
N THR A 76 1.06 -2.68 10.90
CA THR A 76 2.21 -1.90 11.37
C THR A 76 2.81 -2.51 12.63
N ALA A 77 1.96 -2.89 13.59
CA ALA A 77 2.37 -3.57 14.81
C ALA A 77 3.11 -4.89 14.54
N ARG A 78 2.62 -5.68 13.59
CA ARG A 78 3.29 -6.93 13.18
C ARG A 78 4.67 -6.67 12.59
N ALA A 79 4.80 -5.66 11.73
CA ALA A 79 6.07 -5.27 11.11
C ALA A 79 7.09 -4.78 12.17
N ALA A 80 6.62 -3.99 13.13
CA ALA A 80 7.44 -3.51 14.26
C ALA A 80 7.98 -4.67 15.12
N ARG A 81 7.08 -5.59 15.53
CA ARG A 81 7.47 -6.77 16.33
C ARG A 81 8.46 -7.67 15.61
N ALA A 82 8.30 -7.85 14.30
CA ALA A 82 9.23 -8.63 13.49
C ALA A 82 10.65 -8.03 13.43
N ARG A 83 10.80 -6.76 13.84
CA ARG A 83 12.09 -6.04 13.97
C ARG A 83 12.54 -5.83 15.43
N GLY A 84 11.92 -6.54 16.37
CA GLY A 84 12.31 -6.51 17.77
C GLY A 84 11.69 -5.37 18.60
N TRP A 85 10.82 -4.54 18.00
CA TRP A 85 10.18 -3.47 18.74
C TRP A 85 9.12 -3.99 19.73
N ARG A 86 9.07 -3.36 20.90
CA ARG A 86 8.00 -3.52 21.88
C ARG A 86 7.02 -2.35 21.73
N LEU A 87 5.73 -2.67 21.66
CA LEU A 87 4.69 -1.65 21.62
C LEU A 87 4.36 -1.19 23.04
N ALA A 88 4.23 0.12 23.23
CA ALA A 88 3.84 0.72 24.49
C ALA A 88 2.33 0.56 24.79
N ALA A 89 1.51 0.40 23.73
CA ALA A 89 0.07 0.20 23.82
C ALA A 89 -0.43 -0.72 22.73
N SER A 90 -1.71 -1.11 22.76
CA SER A 90 -2.39 -1.77 21.66
C SER A 90 -2.32 -0.89 20.41
N PRO A 91 -2.22 -1.48 19.19
CA PRO A 91 -2.21 -0.70 17.97
C PRO A 91 -3.49 0.13 17.83
N ALA A 92 -3.37 1.43 17.65
CA ALA A 92 -4.51 2.31 17.37
C ALA A 92 -5.17 1.93 16.05
N ARG A 93 -6.49 2.05 15.94
CA ARG A 93 -7.24 1.78 14.69
C ARG A 93 -7.00 2.86 13.65
N ASP A 94 -6.84 4.10 14.10
CA ASP A 94 -6.67 5.29 13.28
C ASP A 94 -5.83 6.37 13.99
N ALA A 95 -5.60 7.49 13.30
CA ALA A 95 -4.84 8.61 13.82
C ALA A 95 -5.49 9.26 15.07
N ALA A 96 -6.82 9.34 15.10
CA ALA A 96 -7.53 9.95 16.22
C ALA A 96 -7.39 9.12 17.51
N GLU A 97 -7.47 7.81 17.40
CA GLU A 97 -7.23 6.91 18.53
C GLU A 97 -5.76 6.96 18.99
N LEU A 98 -4.81 7.06 18.06
CA LEU A 98 -3.40 7.25 18.39
C LEU A 98 -3.20 8.51 19.24
N VAL A 99 -3.72 9.65 18.79
CA VAL A 99 -3.59 10.92 19.52
C VAL A 99 -4.21 10.84 20.91
N ARG A 100 -5.39 10.22 21.06
CA ARG A 100 -6.00 10.01 22.39
C ARG A 100 -5.14 9.10 23.29
N THR A 101 -4.55 8.06 22.73
CA THR A 101 -3.66 7.16 23.48
C THR A 101 -2.41 7.89 23.97
N LEU A 102 -1.81 8.72 23.12
CA LEU A 102 -0.67 9.55 23.51
C LEU A 102 -1.01 10.56 24.58
N ALA A 103 -2.16 11.25 24.46
CA ALA A 103 -2.63 12.23 25.44
C ALA A 103 -2.87 11.62 26.82
N GLY A 104 -3.22 10.32 26.90
CA GLY A 104 -3.36 9.62 28.17
C GLY A 104 -2.03 9.06 28.74
N ALA A 105 -0.99 8.99 27.93
CA ALA A 105 0.28 8.34 28.31
C ALA A 105 1.45 9.33 28.45
N LEU A 106 1.43 10.45 27.77
CA LEU A 106 2.51 11.41 27.68
C LEU A 106 2.10 12.78 28.20
N LYS A 107 3.09 13.55 28.67
CA LYS A 107 2.88 14.95 29.04
C LYS A 107 2.75 15.83 27.78
N PRO A 108 2.10 17.00 27.87
CA PRO A 108 2.21 18.04 26.84
C PRO A 108 3.69 18.34 26.55
N ASP A 109 3.99 18.73 25.31
CA ASP A 109 5.34 19.03 24.83
C ASP A 109 6.36 17.86 24.91
N ALA A 110 5.89 16.62 25.13
CA ALA A 110 6.74 15.44 25.03
C ALA A 110 7.44 15.39 23.66
N HIS A 111 8.73 14.99 23.68
CA HIS A 111 9.55 14.90 22.48
C HIS A 111 9.32 13.58 21.74
N LEU A 112 8.78 13.64 20.54
CA LEU A 112 8.36 12.48 19.74
C LEU A 112 9.20 12.32 18.49
N LEU A 113 9.52 11.08 18.13
CA LEU A 113 10.05 10.72 16.82
C LEU A 113 8.95 10.08 15.96
N TYR A 114 8.55 10.73 14.88
CA TYR A 114 7.60 10.15 13.92
C TYR A 114 8.34 9.55 12.73
N LEU A 115 8.38 8.21 12.65
CA LEU A 115 8.91 7.46 11.51
C LEU A 115 7.88 7.46 10.38
N ALA A 116 8.05 8.34 9.42
CA ALA A 116 7.08 8.64 8.38
C ALA A 116 7.53 8.21 6.99
N GLY A 117 6.59 8.07 6.06
CA GLY A 117 6.89 8.06 4.64
C GLY A 117 7.08 9.48 4.11
N ARG A 118 7.84 9.64 3.01
CA ARG A 118 7.95 10.93 2.31
C ARG A 118 6.57 11.43 1.88
N ASP A 119 5.77 10.56 1.25
CA ASP A 119 4.38 10.84 0.87
C ASP A 119 3.46 10.47 2.04
N ARG A 120 3.20 11.40 2.95
CA ARG A 120 2.39 11.21 4.15
C ARG A 120 1.18 12.14 4.19
N LYS A 121 0.19 11.77 4.97
CA LYS A 121 -0.99 12.62 5.17
C LYS A 121 -0.66 13.70 6.20
N ALA A 122 -0.80 14.96 5.82
CA ALA A 122 -0.59 16.11 6.69
C ALA A 122 -1.46 16.10 7.97
N LEU A 123 -2.60 15.43 7.93
CA LEU A 123 -3.53 15.35 9.07
C LEU A 123 -2.90 14.74 10.33
N ILE A 124 -2.10 13.66 10.19
CA ILE A 124 -1.43 13.04 11.34
C ILE A 124 -0.34 13.96 11.88
N GLU A 125 0.44 14.55 10.99
CA GLU A 125 1.49 15.49 11.34
C GLU A 125 0.93 16.68 12.12
N ALA A 126 -0.12 17.32 11.59
CA ALA A 126 -0.79 18.44 12.25
C ALA A 126 -1.38 18.04 13.62
N ALA A 127 -1.96 16.85 13.73
CA ALA A 127 -2.54 16.38 14.99
C ALA A 127 -1.48 16.10 16.07
N LEU A 128 -0.28 15.66 15.69
CA LEU A 128 0.84 15.43 16.62
C LEU A 128 1.51 16.76 17.00
N CYS A 129 1.82 17.61 16.02
CA CYS A 129 2.47 18.90 16.26
C CYS A 129 1.62 19.89 17.05
N GLY A 130 0.31 19.66 17.14
CA GLY A 130 -0.60 20.49 17.96
C GLY A 130 -0.47 20.29 19.46
N GLY A 131 0.27 19.28 19.92
CA GLY A 131 0.38 18.98 21.36
C GLY A 131 1.74 18.42 21.80
N TYR A 132 2.68 18.25 20.87
CA TYR A 132 3.97 17.64 21.13
C TYR A 132 5.09 18.31 20.33
N ASP A 133 6.34 18.17 20.82
CA ASP A 133 7.54 18.47 20.04
C ASP A 133 7.86 17.28 19.15
N VAL A 134 7.63 17.40 17.84
CA VAL A 134 7.69 16.26 16.92
C VAL A 134 8.83 16.39 15.93
N GLU A 135 9.80 15.51 16.05
CA GLU A 135 10.76 15.27 14.98
C GLU A 135 10.17 14.27 13.96
N ILE A 136 10.10 14.69 12.69
CA ILE A 136 9.64 13.85 11.61
C ILE A 136 10.85 13.30 10.86
N ALA A 137 11.01 11.99 10.88
CA ALA A 137 12.05 11.29 10.14
C ALA A 137 11.47 10.51 8.97
N GLU A 138 11.92 10.83 7.76
CA GLU A 138 11.56 10.05 6.58
C GLU A 138 12.25 8.67 6.63
N ALA A 139 11.48 7.63 6.91
CA ALA A 139 11.98 6.25 6.98
C ALA A 139 11.87 5.50 5.66
N TYR A 140 10.99 5.94 4.76
CA TYR A 140 10.81 5.35 3.44
C TYR A 140 10.20 6.34 2.44
N ALA A 141 10.42 6.08 1.16
CA ALA A 141 9.77 6.78 0.05
C ALA A 141 9.11 5.78 -0.90
N ALA A 142 7.93 6.14 -1.44
CA ALA A 142 7.27 5.40 -2.50
C ALA A 142 7.68 6.02 -3.85
N GLU A 143 8.66 5.42 -4.51
CA GLU A 143 9.21 5.92 -5.76
C GLU A 143 8.61 5.20 -6.98
N ALA A 144 8.43 5.93 -8.08
CA ALA A 144 8.03 5.33 -9.35
C ALA A 144 9.16 4.43 -9.86
N ARG A 145 8.80 3.26 -10.39
CA ARG A 145 9.77 2.44 -11.10
C ARG A 145 10.11 3.07 -12.45
N GLU A 146 11.35 2.88 -12.87
CA GLU A 146 11.79 3.36 -14.19
C GLU A 146 11.36 2.43 -15.32
N ALA A 147 11.37 1.11 -15.10
CA ALA A 147 10.99 0.11 -16.09
C ALA A 147 10.53 -1.21 -15.46
N TRP A 148 9.77 -1.97 -16.22
CA TRP A 148 9.52 -3.39 -15.94
C TRP A 148 10.58 -4.27 -16.60
N ARG A 149 10.91 -5.37 -15.94
CA ARG A 149 11.83 -6.38 -16.49
C ARG A 149 11.15 -7.18 -17.61
N SER A 150 11.92 -7.78 -18.51
CA SER A 150 11.38 -8.59 -19.62
C SER A 150 10.41 -9.69 -19.16
N ALA A 151 10.63 -10.33 -18.02
CA ALA A 151 9.72 -11.32 -17.46
C ALA A 151 8.38 -10.72 -17.01
N GLU A 152 8.39 -9.50 -16.48
CA GLU A 152 7.19 -8.76 -16.08
C GLU A 152 6.39 -8.35 -17.33
N LEU A 153 7.06 -7.90 -18.39
CA LEU A 153 6.42 -7.55 -19.67
C LEU A 153 5.76 -8.77 -20.32
N ARG A 154 6.43 -9.92 -20.34
CA ARG A 154 5.82 -11.18 -20.82
C ARG A 154 4.59 -11.57 -20.00
N SER A 155 4.63 -11.33 -18.69
CA SER A 155 3.49 -11.58 -17.81
C SER A 155 2.33 -10.64 -18.10
N LEU A 156 2.59 -9.35 -18.37
CA LEU A 156 1.57 -8.38 -18.76
C LEU A 156 0.87 -8.79 -20.05
N ALA A 157 1.62 -9.23 -21.06
CA ALA A 157 1.07 -9.69 -22.34
C ALA A 157 0.05 -10.82 -22.20
N SER A 158 0.12 -11.61 -21.14
CA SER A 158 -0.79 -12.74 -20.89
C SER A 158 -1.93 -12.41 -19.93
N CYS A 159 -2.03 -11.16 -19.45
CA CYS A 159 -3.11 -10.72 -18.58
C CYS A 159 -4.37 -10.40 -19.39
N VAL A 160 -5.54 -10.67 -18.79
CA VAL A 160 -6.86 -10.34 -19.35
C VAL A 160 -7.53 -9.21 -18.58
N ALA A 161 -7.11 -8.96 -17.34
CA ALA A 161 -7.63 -7.89 -16.51
C ALA A 161 -6.54 -7.32 -15.60
N ALA A 162 -6.82 -6.13 -15.05
CA ALA A 162 -5.95 -5.40 -14.14
C ALA A 162 -6.76 -4.83 -12.97
N LEU A 163 -6.18 -4.87 -11.76
CA LEU A 163 -6.76 -4.24 -10.58
C LEU A 163 -5.98 -2.98 -10.21
N HIS A 164 -6.72 -1.90 -10.03
CA HIS A 164 -6.18 -0.58 -9.72
C HIS A 164 -6.67 -0.08 -8.36
N TYR A 165 -5.75 0.16 -7.45
CA TYR A 165 -6.00 0.53 -6.06
C TYR A 165 -5.83 2.03 -5.78
N SER A 166 -5.12 2.74 -6.65
CA SER A 166 -4.91 4.18 -6.54
C SER A 166 -4.65 4.81 -7.89
N ARG A 167 -5.03 6.08 -8.05
CA ARG A 167 -4.77 6.88 -9.25
C ARG A 167 -3.29 6.87 -9.62
N ARG A 168 -2.41 7.23 -8.67
CA ARG A 168 -0.96 7.28 -8.90
C ARG A 168 -0.40 5.97 -9.45
N SER A 169 -0.76 4.82 -8.88
CA SER A 169 -0.25 3.53 -9.38
C SER A 169 -0.81 3.16 -10.76
N ALA A 170 -2.04 3.58 -11.08
CA ALA A 170 -2.64 3.36 -12.39
C ALA A 170 -1.96 4.20 -13.48
N GLU A 171 -1.72 5.48 -13.23
CA GLU A 171 -1.00 6.40 -14.11
C GLU A 171 0.45 5.95 -14.37
N LEU A 172 1.18 5.56 -13.31
CA LEU A 172 2.53 5.04 -13.44
C LEU A 172 2.59 3.72 -14.21
N ALA A 173 1.63 2.81 -13.98
CA ALA A 173 1.56 1.56 -14.74
C ALA A 173 1.31 1.80 -16.23
N ALA A 174 0.44 2.74 -16.55
CA ALA A 174 0.17 3.14 -17.94
C ALA A 174 1.41 3.75 -18.60
N ALA A 175 2.13 4.62 -17.90
CA ALA A 175 3.37 5.24 -18.39
C ALA A 175 4.46 4.18 -18.64
N LEU A 176 4.64 3.23 -17.70
CA LEU A 176 5.58 2.11 -17.85
C LEU A 176 5.22 1.21 -19.04
N ALA A 177 3.92 0.89 -19.20
CA ALA A 177 3.46 0.09 -20.33
C ALA A 177 3.70 0.82 -21.66
N LYS A 178 3.44 2.13 -21.73
CA LYS A 178 3.70 2.96 -22.91
C LYS A 178 5.20 2.99 -23.24
N ALA A 179 6.04 3.27 -22.27
CA ALA A 179 7.51 3.31 -22.43
C ALA A 179 8.09 1.98 -22.91
N ALA A 180 7.49 0.86 -22.50
CA ALA A 180 7.89 -0.49 -22.91
C ALA A 180 7.28 -0.95 -24.25
N GLY A 181 6.53 -0.09 -24.98
CA GLY A 181 5.85 -0.48 -26.21
C GLY A 181 4.60 -1.34 -26.00
N MET A 182 4.15 -1.52 -24.75
CA MET A 182 3.01 -2.36 -24.36
C MET A 182 1.72 -1.56 -24.14
N GLY A 183 1.69 -0.28 -24.53
CA GLY A 183 0.53 0.60 -24.30
C GLY A 183 -0.78 0.04 -24.86
N ALA A 184 -0.79 -0.45 -26.10
CA ALA A 184 -1.98 -1.04 -26.69
C ALA A 184 -2.45 -2.33 -25.98
N CYS A 185 -1.50 -3.13 -25.48
CA CYS A 185 -1.81 -4.32 -24.68
C CYS A 185 -2.45 -3.92 -23.34
N PHE A 186 -1.86 -2.93 -22.66
CA PHE A 186 -2.39 -2.40 -21.40
C PHE A 186 -3.82 -1.87 -21.55
N LEU A 187 -4.08 -1.03 -22.57
CA LEU A 187 -5.40 -0.41 -22.77
C LEU A 187 -6.52 -1.42 -23.11
N LYS A 188 -6.16 -2.60 -23.62
CA LYS A 188 -7.13 -3.68 -23.93
C LYS A 188 -7.57 -4.50 -22.72
N LEU A 189 -6.92 -4.37 -21.59
CA LEU A 189 -7.27 -5.10 -20.36
C LEU A 189 -8.67 -4.70 -19.86
N ASN A 190 -9.32 -5.59 -19.12
CA ASN A 190 -10.47 -5.22 -18.31
C ASN A 190 -9.96 -4.56 -17.03
N HIS A 191 -10.02 -3.25 -16.93
CA HIS A 191 -9.57 -2.48 -15.78
C HIS A 191 -10.64 -2.45 -14.70
N VAL A 192 -10.33 -2.93 -13.50
CA VAL A 192 -11.21 -2.83 -12.33
C VAL A 192 -10.59 -1.89 -11.31
N CYS A 193 -11.29 -0.82 -10.99
CA CYS A 193 -10.81 0.33 -10.22
C CYS A 193 -11.46 0.39 -8.84
N MET A 194 -10.66 0.81 -7.84
CA MET A 194 -11.11 0.99 -6.46
C MET A 194 -12.15 2.11 -6.33
N SER A 195 -12.04 3.17 -7.15
CA SER A 195 -12.86 4.39 -7.08
C SER A 195 -13.02 5.05 -8.45
N HIS A 196 -13.92 6.04 -8.54
CA HIS A 196 -14.11 6.87 -9.73
C HIS A 196 -12.85 7.62 -10.13
N ASP A 197 -12.14 8.23 -9.19
CA ASP A 197 -10.87 8.93 -9.42
C ASP A 197 -9.82 8.06 -10.13
N VAL A 198 -9.73 6.78 -9.76
CA VAL A 198 -8.84 5.81 -10.43
C VAL A 198 -9.33 5.49 -11.84
N ALA A 199 -10.65 5.36 -12.04
CA ALA A 199 -11.25 5.04 -13.33
C ALA A 199 -11.07 6.19 -14.33
N GLU A 200 -11.28 7.42 -13.91
CA GLU A 200 -11.10 8.64 -14.72
C GLU A 200 -9.66 8.74 -15.28
N ALA A 201 -8.65 8.43 -14.46
CA ALA A 201 -7.26 8.44 -14.91
C ALA A 201 -7.01 7.45 -16.07
N LEU A 202 -7.64 6.27 -16.04
CA LEU A 202 -7.50 5.27 -17.09
C LEU A 202 -8.33 5.61 -18.33
N GLN A 203 -9.53 6.14 -18.16
CA GLN A 203 -10.38 6.60 -19.26
C GLN A 203 -9.73 7.77 -20.03
N ALA A 204 -9.10 8.69 -19.31
CA ALA A 204 -8.39 9.83 -19.90
C ALA A 204 -7.24 9.42 -20.85
N ILE A 205 -6.66 8.24 -20.65
CA ILE A 205 -5.60 7.70 -21.53
C ILE A 205 -6.14 6.72 -22.59
N GLY A 206 -7.47 6.56 -22.71
CA GLY A 206 -8.13 5.78 -23.74
C GLY A 206 -8.45 4.33 -23.37
N ALA A 207 -8.42 3.96 -22.08
CA ALA A 207 -8.93 2.65 -21.66
C ALA A 207 -10.46 2.60 -21.81
N SER A 208 -10.97 1.65 -22.61
CA SER A 208 -12.40 1.54 -22.93
C SER A 208 -13.15 0.56 -22.01
N ARG A 209 -12.44 -0.38 -21.38
CA ARG A 209 -13.00 -1.42 -20.51
C ARG A 209 -12.67 -1.11 -19.06
N VAL A 210 -13.40 -0.17 -18.46
CA VAL A 210 -13.16 0.30 -17.11
C VAL A 210 -14.38 0.08 -16.25
N ALA A 211 -14.22 -0.65 -15.17
CA ALA A 211 -15.26 -0.96 -14.19
C ALA A 211 -14.85 -0.50 -12.79
N ILE A 212 -15.82 -0.06 -11.99
CA ILE A 212 -15.58 0.49 -10.65
C ILE A 212 -16.17 -0.47 -9.62
N ALA A 213 -15.43 -0.70 -8.54
CA ALA A 213 -15.90 -1.47 -7.39
C ALA A 213 -17.07 -0.76 -6.70
N LYS A 214 -18.11 -1.50 -6.27
CA LYS A 214 -19.25 -0.93 -5.54
C LYS A 214 -18.84 -0.41 -4.15
N THR A 215 -17.85 -1.06 -3.52
CA THR A 215 -17.26 -0.63 -2.25
C THR A 215 -15.77 -0.39 -2.47
N PRO A 216 -15.18 0.71 -1.93
CA PRO A 216 -13.79 1.06 -2.14
C PRO A 216 -12.84 0.24 -1.25
N ASP A 217 -12.98 -1.08 -1.32
CA ASP A 217 -12.17 -2.06 -0.62
C ASP A 217 -11.74 -3.20 -1.54
N GLU A 218 -10.81 -4.01 -1.10
CA GLU A 218 -10.28 -5.11 -1.91
C GLU A 218 -11.34 -6.20 -2.19
N ALA A 219 -12.26 -6.42 -1.26
CA ALA A 219 -13.35 -7.37 -1.48
C ALA A 219 -14.30 -6.88 -2.57
N GLY A 220 -14.57 -5.58 -2.62
CA GLY A 220 -15.32 -4.91 -3.69
C GLY A 220 -14.65 -5.06 -5.05
N LEU A 221 -13.32 -4.83 -5.12
CA LEU A 221 -12.54 -5.05 -6.34
C LEU A 221 -12.64 -6.50 -6.83
N PHE A 222 -12.50 -7.48 -5.94
CA PHE A 222 -12.54 -8.89 -6.31
C PHE A 222 -13.94 -9.33 -6.76
N ARG A 223 -15.00 -8.83 -6.10
CA ARG A 223 -16.39 -9.06 -6.56
C ARG A 223 -16.60 -8.49 -7.95
N ARG A 224 -16.15 -7.25 -8.19
CA ARG A 224 -16.28 -6.62 -9.50
C ARG A 224 -15.48 -7.35 -10.57
N LEU A 225 -14.25 -7.76 -10.30
CA LEU A 225 -13.44 -8.56 -11.21
C LEU A 225 -14.16 -9.83 -11.66
N ARG A 226 -14.81 -10.56 -10.73
CA ARG A 226 -15.56 -11.76 -11.04
C ARG A 226 -16.76 -11.48 -11.96
N GLN A 227 -17.43 -10.36 -11.78
CA GLN A 227 -18.53 -9.93 -12.66
C GLN A 227 -18.04 -9.63 -14.07
N GLU A 228 -16.94 -8.91 -14.22
CA GLU A 228 -16.36 -8.53 -15.51
C GLU A 228 -15.83 -9.72 -16.31
N LEU A 229 -15.33 -10.73 -15.65
CA LEU A 229 -14.80 -11.93 -16.32
C LEU A 229 -15.86 -13.01 -16.58
N GLY A 230 -17.15 -12.70 -16.40
CA GLY A 230 -18.24 -13.65 -16.53
C GLY A 230 -18.13 -14.75 -15.49
N GLY A 231 -18.92 -14.70 -14.42
CA GLY A 231 -18.78 -15.59 -13.26
C GLY A 231 -18.40 -17.01 -13.67
N PHE A 232 -17.22 -17.45 -13.26
CA PHE A 232 -16.82 -18.86 -13.43
C PHE A 232 -17.93 -19.73 -12.87
N PRO A 233 -18.42 -20.72 -13.63
CA PRO A 233 -19.37 -21.68 -13.08
C PRO A 233 -18.70 -22.27 -11.85
N SER A 234 -19.40 -22.19 -10.72
CA SER A 234 -19.01 -22.91 -9.52
C SER A 234 -18.84 -24.38 -9.92
N LEU A 235 -17.62 -24.89 -9.86
CA LEU A 235 -17.41 -26.33 -9.85
C LEU A 235 -18.18 -26.83 -8.63
N ARG A 236 -19.37 -27.35 -8.87
CA ARG A 236 -20.09 -28.13 -7.84
C ARG A 236 -19.14 -29.26 -7.44
N PRO A 237 -18.91 -29.50 -6.17
CA PRO A 237 -18.20 -30.70 -5.76
C PRO A 237 -19.01 -31.90 -6.29
N SER A 238 -18.37 -32.71 -7.14
CA SER A 238 -18.91 -34.00 -7.55
C SER A 238 -19.17 -34.80 -6.27
N ARG A 239 -20.42 -35.04 -5.98
CA ARG A 239 -20.80 -36.07 -5.01
C ARG A 239 -20.38 -37.43 -5.61
N ILE A 240 -19.42 -38.06 -5.01
CA ILE A 240 -19.23 -39.49 -5.02
C ILE A 240 -19.32 -39.95 -3.56
#